data_6b49b9fb63e27819586557cfbda12841
#
_entry.id   6b49b9fb63e27819586557cfbda12841
#
_cell.length_a   1.000
_cell.length_b   1.000
_cell.length_c   1.000
_cell.angle_alpha   90.00
_cell.angle_beta   90.00
_cell.angle_gamma   90.00
#
_symmetry.space_group_name_H-M   'P 1'
#
loop_
_entity.id
_entity.type
_entity.pdbx_description
1 polymer ?
#
loop_
_entity_poly.entity_id
_entity_poly.type
_entity_poly.pdbx_seq_one_letter_code
_entity_poly.pdbx_strand_id
1 'polypeptide(L)'
;MLNGRKTIGIILFDITGYYQQQLVHTLSKTASKRGYNLLTFSAFTIYGSDTKNAAGEYNILHLIPYEQLDALIVCHDTFNSNEAVEELWKLVTERCQAPIISIRKKVNGCYNILAEDTDAIPAFVRHFHDVHHFDRIAFMSGPYNHPDAIFRLEKYKEAMAELGLDCPEEYIFEGDFWKNCAADAANHFMNLTNRPQAIVCANDYMALSLCKELTLQGYSVPQDIAIS
;
A
#
# COMPACT_ATOMS: atom_id res chain seq x y z
N MET A 1 -6.07 -5.85 32.38
CA MET A 1 -5.80 -7.21 31.82
C MET A 1 -7.11 -7.95 31.61
N LEU A 2 -7.47 -8.26 30.39
CA LEU A 2 -8.63 -9.09 30.07
C LEU A 2 -8.28 -10.56 30.35
N ASN A 3 -9.04 -11.23 31.19
CA ASN A 3 -8.83 -12.64 31.57
C ASN A 3 -7.43 -12.97 32.12
N GLY A 4 -6.78 -12.04 32.84
CA GLY A 4 -5.43 -12.22 33.38
C GLY A 4 -4.30 -12.20 32.34
N ARG A 5 -4.60 -11.94 31.06
CA ARG A 5 -3.60 -11.89 29.97
C ARG A 5 -3.28 -10.45 29.60
N LYS A 6 -2.05 -10.21 29.18
CA LYS A 6 -1.66 -8.96 28.55
C LYS A 6 -2.41 -8.76 27.26
N THR A 7 -2.77 -7.52 26.96
CA THR A 7 -3.61 -7.15 25.82
C THR A 7 -2.87 -6.20 24.90
N ILE A 8 -2.72 -6.60 23.65
CA ILE A 8 -2.13 -5.79 22.58
C ILE A 8 -3.28 -5.22 21.76
N GLY A 9 -3.29 -3.90 21.56
CA GLY A 9 -4.17 -3.24 20.60
C GLY A 9 -3.51 -3.16 19.23
N ILE A 10 -4.29 -3.34 18.15
CA ILE A 10 -3.86 -3.01 16.79
C ILE A 10 -4.89 -2.10 16.16
N ILE A 11 -4.42 -1.00 15.58
CA ILE A 11 -5.23 -0.04 14.82
C ILE A 11 -4.83 -0.12 13.36
N LEU A 12 -5.81 -0.40 12.51
CA LEU A 12 -5.66 -0.44 11.06
C LEU A 12 -7.02 -0.14 10.43
N PHE A 13 -7.00 0.35 9.18
CA PHE A 13 -8.22 0.58 8.44
C PHE A 13 -8.38 -0.46 7.34
N ASP A 14 -9.62 -0.65 6.87
CA ASP A 14 -9.99 -1.63 5.87
C ASP A 14 -9.53 -3.07 6.19
N ILE A 15 -10.03 -3.62 7.28
CA ILE A 15 -9.72 -5.01 7.68
C ILE A 15 -10.11 -6.04 6.61
N THR A 16 -10.89 -5.65 5.60
CA THR A 16 -11.30 -6.54 4.50
C THR A 16 -10.20 -6.70 3.44
N GLY A 17 -9.21 -5.81 3.42
CA GLY A 17 -8.07 -5.89 2.52
C GLY A 17 -7.21 -7.13 2.79
N TYR A 18 -6.68 -7.73 1.73
CA TYR A 18 -5.87 -8.97 1.83
C TYR A 18 -4.66 -8.80 2.76
N TYR A 19 -3.91 -7.69 2.60
CA TYR A 19 -2.75 -7.38 3.44
C TYR A 19 -3.14 -7.27 4.91
N GLN A 20 -4.19 -6.52 5.22
CA GLN A 20 -4.67 -6.31 6.57
C GLN A 20 -5.14 -7.62 7.21
N GLN A 21 -5.86 -8.45 6.46
CA GLN A 21 -6.29 -9.76 6.93
C GLN A 21 -5.10 -10.67 7.28
N GLN A 22 -4.08 -10.73 6.41
CA GLN A 22 -2.89 -11.54 6.65
C GLN A 22 -2.10 -11.04 7.87
N LEU A 23 -1.98 -9.71 8.01
CA LEU A 23 -1.30 -9.10 9.14
C LEU A 23 -2.01 -9.44 10.46
N VAL A 24 -3.33 -9.18 10.54
CA VAL A 24 -4.12 -9.47 11.74
C VAL A 24 -4.13 -10.96 12.06
N HIS A 25 -4.29 -11.83 11.06
CA HIS A 25 -4.25 -13.28 11.25
C HIS A 25 -2.92 -13.73 11.86
N THR A 26 -1.81 -13.26 11.29
CA THR A 26 -0.46 -13.63 11.75
C THR A 26 -0.18 -13.12 13.16
N LEU A 27 -0.55 -11.87 13.44
CA LEU A 27 -0.41 -11.29 14.77
C LEU A 27 -1.29 -12.00 15.79
N SER A 28 -2.56 -12.30 15.46
CA SER A 28 -3.48 -13.02 16.34
C SER A 28 -2.96 -14.41 16.70
N LYS A 29 -2.49 -15.16 15.70
CA LYS A 29 -1.90 -16.49 15.91
C LYS A 29 -0.64 -16.42 16.79
N THR A 30 0.20 -15.39 16.58
CA THR A 30 1.43 -15.21 17.35
C THR A 30 1.15 -14.75 18.78
N ALA A 31 0.22 -13.81 18.96
CA ALA A 31 -0.21 -13.35 20.28
C ALA A 31 -0.81 -14.48 21.10
N SER A 32 -1.71 -15.26 20.51
CA SER A 32 -2.34 -16.43 21.14
C SER A 32 -1.31 -17.46 21.61
N LYS A 33 -0.33 -17.79 20.78
CA LYS A 33 0.77 -18.73 21.15
C LYS A 33 1.59 -18.24 22.34
N ARG A 34 1.69 -16.92 22.53
CA ARG A 34 2.42 -16.29 23.63
C ARG A 34 1.55 -15.95 24.83
N GLY A 35 0.28 -16.33 24.80
CA GLY A 35 -0.66 -16.08 25.90
C GLY A 35 -1.13 -14.62 25.98
N TYR A 36 -1.07 -13.85 24.90
CA TYR A 36 -1.56 -12.48 24.83
C TYR A 36 -2.93 -12.44 24.15
N ASN A 37 -3.73 -11.42 24.50
CA ASN A 37 -4.92 -11.05 23.76
C ASN A 37 -4.52 -10.05 22.64
N LEU A 38 -5.17 -10.12 21.47
CA LEU A 38 -5.10 -9.12 20.44
C LEU A 38 -6.50 -8.50 20.26
N LEU A 39 -6.60 -7.18 20.45
CA LEU A 39 -7.80 -6.40 20.16
C LEU A 39 -7.57 -5.63 18.86
N THR A 40 -8.44 -5.81 17.89
CA THR A 40 -8.35 -5.13 16.59
C THR A 40 -9.39 -4.01 16.52
N PHE A 41 -8.93 -2.81 16.24
CA PHE A 41 -9.74 -1.62 16.02
C PHE A 41 -9.61 -1.21 14.56
N SER A 42 -10.72 -1.28 13.83
CA SER A 42 -10.71 -1.05 12.39
C SER A 42 -11.90 -0.20 11.96
N ALA A 43 -11.63 0.81 11.14
CA ALA A 43 -12.66 1.43 10.31
C ALA A 43 -12.72 0.72 8.96
N PHE A 44 -13.87 0.79 8.28
CA PHE A 44 -14.09 0.14 6.99
C PHE A 44 -13.91 1.07 5.80
N THR A 45 -13.41 2.27 6.02
CA THR A 45 -13.23 3.27 4.96
C THR A 45 -12.24 2.76 3.93
N ILE A 46 -12.72 2.52 2.72
CA ILE A 46 -11.91 2.10 1.57
C ILE A 46 -11.23 3.32 0.96
N TYR A 47 -9.99 3.17 0.54
CA TYR A 47 -9.24 4.19 -0.19
C TYR A 47 -10.06 4.70 -1.40
N GLY A 48 -10.26 6.03 -1.49
CA GLY A 48 -11.03 6.66 -2.58
C GLY A 48 -12.56 6.60 -2.45
N SER A 49 -13.11 6.05 -1.35
CA SER A 49 -14.55 6.11 -1.10
C SER A 49 -15.00 7.47 -0.58
N ASP A 50 -16.24 7.87 -0.88
CA ASP A 50 -16.83 9.15 -0.45
C ASP A 50 -16.80 9.32 1.07
N THR A 51 -16.24 10.43 1.48
CA THR A 51 -15.83 10.75 2.84
C THR A 51 -16.95 11.07 3.82
N LYS A 52 -18.23 11.14 3.38
CA LYS A 52 -19.34 11.55 4.27
C LYS A 52 -19.53 10.63 5.47
N ASN A 53 -19.28 9.33 5.31
CA ASN A 53 -19.38 8.34 6.38
C ASN A 53 -18.05 8.12 7.11
N ALA A 54 -16.94 8.51 6.50
CA ALA A 54 -15.59 8.28 7.04
C ALA A 54 -15.38 8.92 8.41
N ALA A 55 -15.85 10.17 8.58
CA ALA A 55 -15.76 10.88 9.87
C ALA A 55 -16.50 10.13 10.99
N GLY A 56 -17.64 9.48 10.68
CA GLY A 56 -18.36 8.64 11.64
C GLY A 56 -17.60 7.38 12.01
N GLU A 57 -16.91 6.76 11.06
CA GLU A 57 -16.12 5.56 11.30
C GLU A 57 -14.86 5.84 12.14
N TYR A 58 -14.27 7.04 12.02
CA TYR A 58 -13.12 7.43 12.85
C TYR A 58 -13.45 7.54 14.35
N ASN A 59 -14.73 7.58 14.73
CA ASN A 59 -15.12 7.52 16.14
C ASN A 59 -14.65 6.23 16.83
N ILE A 60 -14.30 5.17 16.11
CA ILE A 60 -13.69 3.97 16.69
C ILE A 60 -12.42 4.32 17.48
N LEU A 61 -11.66 5.34 17.06
CA LEU A 61 -10.45 5.78 17.73
C LEU A 61 -10.72 6.23 19.18
N HIS A 62 -11.88 6.86 19.43
CA HIS A 62 -12.28 7.28 20.77
C HIS A 62 -12.74 6.14 21.67
N LEU A 63 -13.14 5.01 21.10
CA LEU A 63 -13.59 3.83 21.82
C LEU A 63 -12.46 2.92 22.29
N ILE A 64 -11.23 3.19 21.83
CA ILE A 64 -10.06 2.38 22.18
C ILE A 64 -9.72 2.60 23.66
N PRO A 65 -9.62 1.54 24.46
CA PRO A 65 -9.24 1.63 25.87
C PRO A 65 -7.71 1.75 26.04
N TYR A 66 -7.13 2.86 25.55
CA TYR A 66 -5.67 3.08 25.50
C TYR A 66 -4.96 2.82 26.82
N GLU A 67 -5.60 3.22 27.93
CA GLU A 67 -5.04 3.09 29.28
C GLU A 67 -4.98 1.64 29.79
N GLN A 68 -5.67 0.73 29.10
CA GLN A 68 -5.76 -0.68 29.47
C GLN A 68 -4.92 -1.59 28.58
N LEU A 69 -4.26 -1.03 27.55
CA LEU A 69 -3.40 -1.79 26.66
C LEU A 69 -2.02 -1.98 27.27
N ASP A 70 -1.44 -3.16 27.07
CA ASP A 70 -0.04 -3.46 27.42
C ASP A 70 0.93 -3.15 26.25
N ALA A 71 0.42 -3.03 25.04
CA ALA A 71 1.12 -2.53 23.84
C ALA A 71 0.12 -2.05 22.80
N LEU A 72 0.55 -1.15 21.92
CA LEU A 72 -0.26 -0.65 20.79
C LEU A 72 0.52 -0.80 19.49
N ILE A 73 -0.13 -1.32 18.45
CA ILE A 73 0.39 -1.39 17.08
C ILE A 73 -0.45 -0.45 16.22
N VAL A 74 0.23 0.41 15.44
CA VAL A 74 -0.42 1.34 14.50
C VAL A 74 0.07 1.06 13.09
N CYS A 75 -0.86 0.70 12.18
CA CYS A 75 -0.58 0.42 10.78
C CYS A 75 -0.86 1.66 9.94
N HIS A 76 0.14 2.51 9.78
CA HIS A 76 -0.01 3.83 9.15
C HIS A 76 -0.40 3.79 7.68
N ASP A 77 0.08 2.80 6.94
CA ASP A 77 -0.18 2.61 5.52
C ASP A 77 -1.63 2.25 5.19
N THR A 78 -2.43 2.00 6.21
CA THR A 78 -3.86 1.69 6.03
C THR A 78 -4.77 2.92 6.19
N PHE A 79 -4.23 4.04 6.64
CA PHE A 79 -4.99 5.27 6.83
C PHE A 79 -5.08 6.06 5.52
N ASN A 80 -6.26 6.54 5.19
CA ASN A 80 -6.56 7.30 3.99
C ASN A 80 -6.86 8.79 4.26
N SER A 81 -6.73 9.26 5.52
CA SER A 81 -6.98 10.62 5.94
C SER A 81 -5.92 11.10 6.91
N ASN A 82 -5.37 12.27 6.63
CA ASN A 82 -4.43 12.94 7.53
C ASN A 82 -5.11 13.36 8.83
N GLU A 83 -6.38 13.80 8.78
CA GLU A 83 -7.16 14.18 9.94
C GLU A 83 -7.34 13.01 10.91
N ALA A 84 -7.61 11.80 10.37
CA ALA A 84 -7.71 10.60 11.20
C ALA A 84 -6.37 10.23 11.86
N VAL A 85 -5.26 10.43 11.15
CA VAL A 85 -3.91 10.21 11.70
C VAL A 85 -3.60 11.24 12.81
N GLU A 86 -3.92 12.50 12.60
CA GLU A 86 -3.73 13.56 13.61
C GLU A 86 -4.55 13.29 14.87
N GLU A 87 -5.84 12.96 14.72
CA GLU A 87 -6.71 12.62 15.85
C GLU A 87 -6.22 11.39 16.61
N LEU A 88 -5.79 10.35 15.88
CA LEU A 88 -5.18 9.16 16.49
C LEU A 88 -3.99 9.54 17.37
N TRP A 89 -3.05 10.31 16.84
CA TRP A 89 -1.83 10.64 17.60
C TRP A 89 -2.11 11.55 18.79
N LYS A 90 -3.12 12.41 18.72
CA LYS A 90 -3.60 13.19 19.86
C LYS A 90 -4.09 12.24 20.97
N LEU A 91 -5.00 11.33 20.64
CA LEU A 91 -5.54 10.35 21.59
C LEU A 91 -4.45 9.42 22.16
N VAL A 92 -3.53 8.97 21.32
CA VAL A 92 -2.40 8.12 21.74
C VAL A 92 -1.48 8.88 22.70
N THR A 93 -1.15 10.15 22.40
CA THR A 93 -0.28 10.95 23.26
C THR A 93 -0.93 11.25 24.60
N GLU A 94 -2.23 11.50 24.61
CA GLU A 94 -2.98 11.84 25.83
C GLU A 94 -3.27 10.63 26.71
N ARG A 95 -3.51 9.45 26.11
CA ARG A 95 -4.13 8.32 26.80
C ARG A 95 -3.31 7.02 26.81
N CYS A 96 -2.35 6.84 25.90
CA CYS A 96 -1.59 5.58 25.81
C CYS A 96 -0.23 5.71 26.52
N GLN A 97 -0.04 4.93 27.59
CA GLN A 97 1.25 4.84 28.28
C GLN A 97 2.01 3.55 27.92
N ALA A 98 1.40 2.69 27.14
CA ALA A 98 2.00 1.44 26.68
C ALA A 98 3.04 1.67 25.57
N PRO A 99 4.01 0.78 25.38
CA PRO A 99 4.90 0.84 24.24
C PRO A 99 4.12 0.77 22.91
N ILE A 100 4.52 1.63 21.96
CA ILE A 100 3.87 1.76 20.68
C ILE A 100 4.79 1.22 19.58
N ILE A 101 4.22 0.44 18.67
CA ILE A 101 4.88 -0.08 17.47
C ILE A 101 4.21 0.59 16.26
N SER A 102 4.99 1.34 15.51
CA SER A 102 4.57 1.96 14.25
C SER A 102 4.99 1.07 13.07
N ILE A 103 4.04 0.68 12.23
CA ILE A 103 4.29 -0.10 11.02
C ILE A 103 4.23 0.86 9.82
N ARG A 104 5.21 0.77 8.91
CA ARG A 104 5.34 1.49 7.63
C ARG A 104 5.63 2.99 7.76
N LYS A 105 5.64 3.56 8.95
CA LYS A 105 5.99 4.97 9.16
C LYS A 105 6.94 5.12 10.34
N LYS A 106 7.98 5.93 10.15
CA LYS A 106 8.88 6.30 11.24
C LYS A 106 8.22 7.36 12.13
N VAL A 107 8.05 7.03 13.40
CA VAL A 107 7.48 7.92 14.43
C VAL A 107 8.45 7.98 15.60
N ASN A 108 8.79 9.20 16.01
CA ASN A 108 9.69 9.42 17.15
C ASN A 108 9.04 8.90 18.45
N GLY A 109 9.84 8.24 19.28
CA GLY A 109 9.35 7.65 20.53
C GLY A 109 8.65 6.30 20.39
N CYS A 110 8.52 5.77 19.17
CA CYS A 110 7.92 4.47 18.90
C CYS A 110 8.97 3.44 18.44
N TYR A 111 8.65 2.17 18.61
CA TYR A 111 9.33 1.09 17.88
C TYR A 111 8.84 1.09 16.43
N ASN A 112 9.74 1.20 15.47
CA ASN A 112 9.38 1.36 14.08
C ASN A 112 9.70 0.09 13.29
N ILE A 113 8.71 -0.44 12.57
CA ILE A 113 8.85 -1.53 11.60
C ILE A 113 8.61 -0.92 10.22
N LEU A 114 9.69 -0.77 9.46
CA LEU A 114 9.66 -0.22 8.11
C LEU A 114 9.85 -1.37 7.12
N ALA A 115 9.16 -1.33 5.99
CA ALA A 115 9.46 -2.19 4.88
C ALA A 115 10.55 -1.52 4.03
N GLU A 116 11.58 -2.28 3.67
CA GLU A 116 12.59 -1.85 2.73
C GLU A 116 12.13 -2.26 1.32
N ASP A 117 11.34 -1.42 0.67
CA ASP A 117 10.82 -1.64 -0.69
C ASP A 117 11.75 -1.03 -1.76
N THR A 118 13.02 -0.79 -1.42
CA THR A 118 13.91 0.07 -2.21
C THR A 118 14.28 -0.48 -3.59
N ASP A 119 14.31 -1.80 -3.77
CA ASP A 119 14.94 -2.40 -4.95
C ASP A 119 13.99 -3.10 -5.92
N ALA A 120 12.72 -3.33 -5.55
CA ALA A 120 11.80 -4.11 -6.40
C ALA A 120 11.52 -3.41 -7.75
N ILE A 121 11.10 -2.14 -7.73
CA ILE A 121 10.80 -1.40 -8.96
C ILE A 121 12.04 -1.24 -9.85
N PRO A 122 13.21 -0.78 -9.34
CA PRO A 122 14.44 -0.76 -10.12
C PRO A 122 14.84 -2.12 -10.67
N ALA A 123 14.64 -3.21 -9.91
CA ALA A 123 14.97 -4.56 -10.36
C ALA A 123 14.11 -4.99 -11.55
N PHE A 124 12.80 -4.66 -11.58
CA PHE A 124 11.94 -4.95 -12.71
C PHE A 124 12.36 -4.14 -13.96
N VAL A 125 12.64 -2.85 -13.80
CA VAL A 125 13.10 -2.01 -14.91
C VAL A 125 14.40 -2.56 -15.51
N ARG A 126 15.41 -2.84 -14.66
CA ARG A 126 16.67 -3.46 -15.09
C ARG A 126 16.45 -4.81 -15.74
N HIS A 127 15.58 -5.65 -15.19
CA HIS A 127 15.28 -6.96 -15.78
C HIS A 127 14.70 -6.82 -17.20
N PHE A 128 13.75 -5.93 -17.41
CA PHE A 128 13.18 -5.70 -18.74
C PHE A 128 14.23 -5.16 -19.72
N HIS A 129 15.11 -4.29 -19.28
CA HIS A 129 16.17 -3.75 -20.14
C HIS A 129 17.28 -4.79 -20.39
N ASP A 130 17.90 -5.35 -19.36
CA ASP A 130 19.10 -6.16 -19.45
C ASP A 130 18.83 -7.56 -20.05
N VAL A 131 17.65 -8.14 -19.72
CA VAL A 131 17.33 -9.52 -20.12
C VAL A 131 16.48 -9.56 -21.39
N HIS A 132 15.51 -8.66 -21.50
CA HIS A 132 14.58 -8.63 -22.63
C HIS A 132 14.91 -7.57 -23.69
N HIS A 133 15.90 -6.72 -23.43
CA HIS A 133 16.34 -5.63 -24.31
C HIS A 133 15.21 -4.66 -24.67
N PHE A 134 14.37 -4.36 -23.68
CA PHE A 134 13.30 -3.38 -23.82
C PHE A 134 13.79 -1.99 -23.42
N ASP A 135 13.56 -1.01 -24.29
CA ASP A 135 13.92 0.39 -24.07
C ASP A 135 12.68 1.26 -23.75
N ARG A 136 11.49 0.77 -24.08
CA ARG A 136 10.22 1.44 -23.83
C ARG A 136 9.48 0.73 -22.70
N ILE A 137 9.78 1.17 -21.48
CA ILE A 137 9.22 0.62 -20.26
C ILE A 137 8.33 1.70 -19.64
N ALA A 138 7.06 1.41 -19.41
CA ALA A 138 6.10 2.31 -18.79
C ALA A 138 5.89 1.96 -17.30
N PHE A 139 5.23 2.85 -16.57
CA PHE A 139 4.95 2.68 -15.16
C PHE A 139 3.48 2.99 -14.83
N MET A 140 2.81 2.05 -14.17
CA MET A 140 1.50 2.27 -13.57
C MET A 140 1.69 2.55 -12.09
N SER A 141 1.65 3.85 -11.72
CA SER A 141 1.81 4.31 -10.34
C SER A 141 0.57 4.03 -9.50
N GLY A 142 0.68 4.17 -8.18
CA GLY A 142 -0.48 4.37 -7.30
C GLY A 142 -0.89 5.84 -7.25
N PRO A 143 -1.84 6.19 -6.35
CA PRO A 143 -2.32 7.57 -6.19
C PRO A 143 -1.19 8.52 -5.80
N TYR A 144 -1.08 9.66 -6.48
CA TYR A 144 0.01 10.62 -6.27
C TYR A 144 0.03 11.29 -4.89
N ASN A 145 -1.02 11.14 -4.11
CA ASN A 145 -1.06 11.58 -2.70
C ASN A 145 -0.64 10.49 -1.71
N HIS A 146 -0.27 9.28 -2.18
CA HIS A 146 0.15 8.19 -1.31
C HIS A 146 1.68 8.11 -1.23
N PRO A 147 2.28 8.10 -0.03
CA PRO A 147 3.75 8.08 0.13
C PRO A 147 4.45 6.94 -0.62
N ASP A 148 3.89 5.72 -0.57
CA ASP A 148 4.46 4.57 -1.28
C ASP A 148 4.39 4.74 -2.81
N ALA A 149 3.33 5.39 -3.34
CA ALA A 149 3.21 5.64 -4.77
C ALA A 149 4.26 6.64 -5.24
N ILE A 150 4.43 7.74 -4.50
CA ILE A 150 5.47 8.75 -4.76
C ILE A 150 6.84 8.08 -4.76
N PHE A 151 7.15 7.34 -3.71
CA PHE A 151 8.44 6.66 -3.57
C PHE A 151 8.72 5.67 -4.73
N ARG A 152 7.74 4.83 -5.09
CA ARG A 152 7.88 3.85 -6.18
C ARG A 152 8.04 4.53 -7.54
N LEU A 153 7.32 5.63 -7.78
CA LEU A 153 7.47 6.44 -8.99
C LEU A 153 8.86 7.08 -9.09
N GLU A 154 9.39 7.60 -7.99
CA GLU A 154 10.75 8.12 -7.93
C GLU A 154 11.76 7.02 -8.26
N LYS A 155 11.62 5.82 -7.68
CA LYS A 155 12.50 4.67 -7.95
C LYS A 155 12.43 4.19 -9.40
N TYR A 156 11.26 4.24 -10.03
CA TYR A 156 11.15 3.96 -11.46
C TYR A 156 11.91 5.00 -12.29
N LYS A 157 11.69 6.30 -12.02
CA LYS A 157 12.38 7.38 -12.75
C LYS A 157 13.91 7.33 -12.58
N GLU A 158 14.38 7.04 -11.36
CA GLU A 158 15.81 6.84 -11.08
C GLU A 158 16.38 5.70 -11.94
N ALA A 159 15.71 4.54 -11.97
CA ALA A 159 16.16 3.38 -12.72
C ALA A 159 16.19 3.64 -14.24
N MET A 160 15.16 4.32 -14.78
CA MET A 160 15.14 4.72 -16.20
C MET A 160 16.33 5.66 -16.53
N ALA A 161 16.60 6.63 -15.67
CA ALA A 161 17.70 7.56 -15.83
C ALA A 161 19.08 6.88 -15.73
N GLU A 162 19.26 5.94 -14.78
CA GLU A 162 20.49 5.14 -14.64
C GLU A 162 20.83 4.33 -15.92
N LEU A 163 19.79 3.84 -16.61
CA LEU A 163 19.94 3.08 -17.86
C LEU A 163 19.99 3.97 -19.11
N GLY A 164 19.83 5.29 -18.96
CA GLY A 164 19.79 6.23 -20.08
C GLY A 164 18.54 6.07 -20.96
N LEU A 165 17.45 5.54 -20.41
CA LEU A 165 16.19 5.32 -21.11
C LEU A 165 15.28 6.55 -21.03
N ASP A 166 14.50 6.78 -22.10
CA ASP A 166 13.51 7.83 -22.14
C ASP A 166 12.34 7.51 -21.18
N CYS A 167 11.90 8.53 -20.44
CA CYS A 167 10.79 8.43 -19.51
C CYS A 167 9.76 9.56 -19.79
N PRO A 168 9.05 9.52 -20.92
CA PRO A 168 8.06 10.54 -21.25
C PRO A 168 6.85 10.46 -20.28
N GLU A 169 6.20 11.59 -20.03
CA GLU A 169 5.04 11.66 -19.12
C GLU A 169 3.92 10.70 -19.52
N GLU A 170 3.73 10.49 -20.83
CA GLU A 170 2.74 9.54 -21.35
C GLU A 170 3.01 8.08 -21.00
N TYR A 171 4.22 7.74 -20.52
CA TYR A 171 4.55 6.41 -20.01
C TYR A 171 4.23 6.25 -18.54
N ILE A 172 3.69 7.27 -17.88
CA ILE A 172 3.30 7.21 -16.47
C ILE A 172 1.78 7.34 -16.38
N PHE A 173 1.14 6.34 -15.78
CA PHE A 173 -0.30 6.35 -15.52
C PHE A 173 -0.55 6.32 -14.02
N GLU A 174 -1.41 7.24 -13.52
CA GLU A 174 -1.83 7.24 -12.13
C GLU A 174 -2.90 6.18 -11.90
N GLY A 175 -2.56 5.16 -11.14
CA GLY A 175 -3.46 4.12 -10.68
C GLY A 175 -4.01 4.38 -9.29
N ASP A 176 -4.81 3.45 -8.78
CA ASP A 176 -5.54 3.56 -7.52
C ASP A 176 -5.09 2.54 -6.46
N PHE A 177 -4.01 1.80 -6.70
CA PHE A 177 -3.57 0.61 -5.95
C PHE A 177 -4.55 -0.57 -5.98
N TRP A 178 -5.69 -0.43 -6.67
CA TRP A 178 -6.72 -1.44 -6.82
C TRP A 178 -6.92 -1.79 -8.30
N LYS A 179 -8.08 -2.32 -8.61
CA LYS A 179 -8.42 -2.82 -9.96
C LYS A 179 -9.26 -1.86 -10.79
N ASN A 180 -9.70 -0.71 -10.22
CA ASN A 180 -10.77 0.07 -10.82
C ASN A 180 -10.33 0.81 -12.08
N CYS A 181 -9.06 1.17 -12.18
CA CYS A 181 -8.51 1.93 -13.33
C CYS A 181 -7.81 1.04 -14.37
N ALA A 182 -7.93 -0.28 -14.28
CA ALA A 182 -7.25 -1.19 -15.19
C ALA A 182 -7.65 -1.01 -16.66
N ALA A 183 -8.94 -0.77 -16.94
CA ALA A 183 -9.44 -0.52 -18.30
C ALA A 183 -8.91 0.80 -18.88
N ASP A 184 -8.89 1.86 -18.08
CA ASP A 184 -8.36 3.16 -18.48
C ASP A 184 -6.85 3.08 -18.73
N ALA A 185 -6.10 2.38 -17.85
CA ALA A 185 -4.67 2.16 -18.01
C ALA A 185 -4.35 1.35 -19.29
N ALA A 186 -5.09 0.26 -19.55
CA ALA A 186 -4.94 -0.53 -20.77
C ALA A 186 -5.18 0.33 -22.01
N ASN A 187 -6.29 1.08 -22.05
CA ASN A 187 -6.60 1.99 -23.14
C ASN A 187 -5.54 3.06 -23.31
N HIS A 188 -5.04 3.65 -22.22
CA HIS A 188 -3.99 4.65 -22.25
C HIS A 188 -2.73 4.11 -22.93
N PHE A 189 -2.15 3.04 -22.39
CA PHE A 189 -0.88 2.53 -22.90
C PHE A 189 -0.97 1.95 -24.32
N MET A 190 -2.07 1.26 -24.63
CA MET A 190 -2.21 0.59 -25.93
C MET A 190 -2.55 1.53 -27.06
N ASN A 191 -3.04 2.74 -26.78
CA ASN A 191 -3.31 3.78 -27.79
C ASN A 191 -2.13 4.73 -28.02
N LEU A 192 -1.03 4.62 -27.28
CA LEU A 192 0.16 5.43 -27.51
C LEU A 192 0.76 5.12 -28.89
N THR A 193 1.24 6.15 -29.58
CA THR A 193 1.93 6.03 -30.87
C THR A 193 3.17 5.17 -30.72
N ASN A 194 3.96 5.42 -29.65
CA ASN A 194 5.11 4.62 -29.27
C ASN A 194 4.70 3.75 -28.08
N ARG A 195 4.08 2.60 -28.36
CA ARG A 195 3.65 1.68 -27.29
C ARG A 195 4.81 1.23 -26.44
N PRO A 196 4.65 1.14 -25.11
CA PRO A 196 5.63 0.48 -24.25
C PRO A 196 5.73 -1.00 -24.61
N GLN A 197 6.91 -1.58 -24.38
CA GLN A 197 7.17 -3.02 -24.53
C GLN A 197 6.89 -3.74 -23.19
N ALA A 198 7.02 -3.00 -22.09
CA ALA A 198 6.69 -3.48 -20.75
C ALA A 198 6.04 -2.38 -19.91
N ILE A 199 5.25 -2.79 -18.93
CA ILE A 199 4.68 -1.92 -17.90
C ILE A 199 5.04 -2.49 -16.54
N VAL A 200 5.75 -1.69 -15.74
CA VAL A 200 5.97 -1.98 -14.32
C VAL A 200 4.82 -1.39 -13.54
N CYS A 201 4.13 -2.20 -12.74
CA CYS A 201 3.05 -1.73 -11.87
C CYS A 201 3.56 -1.50 -10.45
N ALA A 202 3.03 -0.49 -9.79
CA ALA A 202 3.45 -0.18 -8.43
C ALA A 202 3.00 -1.23 -7.40
N ASN A 203 2.07 -2.14 -7.74
CA ASN A 203 1.73 -3.31 -6.92
C ASN A 203 1.12 -4.44 -7.76
N ASP A 204 1.05 -5.63 -7.15
CA ASP A 204 0.54 -6.86 -7.77
C ASP A 204 -0.94 -6.76 -8.16
N TYR A 205 -1.76 -6.03 -7.38
CA TYR A 205 -3.19 -5.87 -7.66
C TYR A 205 -3.45 -5.16 -8.98
N MET A 206 -2.71 -4.09 -9.23
CA MET A 206 -2.77 -3.36 -10.50
C MET A 206 -2.20 -4.19 -11.64
N ALA A 207 -1.07 -4.88 -11.42
CA ALA A 207 -0.47 -5.77 -12.43
C ALA A 207 -1.44 -6.87 -12.88
N LEU A 208 -2.03 -7.61 -11.95
CA LEU A 208 -3.00 -8.67 -12.25
C LEU A 208 -4.26 -8.13 -12.94
N SER A 209 -4.74 -6.97 -12.50
CA SER A 209 -5.93 -6.35 -13.09
C SER A 209 -5.67 -5.85 -14.50
N LEU A 210 -4.50 -5.25 -14.73
CA LEU A 210 -4.06 -4.80 -16.06
C LEU A 210 -3.86 -5.98 -17.00
N CYS A 211 -3.20 -7.07 -16.56
CA CYS A 211 -3.06 -8.30 -17.33
C CYS A 211 -4.42 -8.86 -17.78
N LYS A 212 -5.38 -8.91 -16.84
CA LYS A 212 -6.73 -9.40 -17.14
C LYS A 212 -7.43 -8.50 -18.17
N GLU A 213 -7.34 -7.19 -18.00
CA GLU A 213 -7.99 -6.24 -18.90
C GLU A 213 -7.39 -6.28 -20.32
N LEU A 214 -6.06 -6.30 -20.42
CA LEU A 214 -5.37 -6.45 -21.71
C LEU A 214 -5.79 -7.73 -22.43
N THR A 215 -5.90 -8.85 -21.69
CA THR A 215 -6.36 -10.11 -22.25
C THR A 215 -7.81 -10.01 -22.77
N LEU A 216 -8.70 -9.33 -22.04
CA LEU A 216 -10.08 -9.10 -22.47
C LEU A 216 -10.16 -8.25 -23.72
N GLN A 217 -9.22 -7.31 -23.92
CA GLN A 217 -9.08 -6.48 -25.11
C GLN A 217 -8.37 -7.21 -26.27
N GLY A 218 -7.96 -8.47 -26.09
CA GLY A 218 -7.37 -9.31 -27.14
C GLY A 218 -5.85 -9.25 -27.24
N TYR A 219 -5.17 -8.61 -26.27
CA TYR A 219 -3.71 -8.60 -26.21
C TYR A 219 -3.17 -9.80 -25.45
N SER A 220 -2.03 -10.31 -25.89
CA SER A 220 -1.30 -11.41 -25.25
C SER A 220 -0.23 -10.85 -24.31
N VAL A 221 -0.27 -11.25 -23.04
CA VAL A 221 0.77 -10.97 -22.05
C VAL A 221 1.57 -12.27 -21.82
N PRO A 222 2.88 -12.28 -22.00
CA PRO A 222 3.79 -11.15 -22.23
C PRO A 222 4.11 -10.84 -23.71
N GLN A 223 3.49 -11.51 -24.71
CA GLN A 223 3.95 -11.47 -26.10
C GLN A 223 3.75 -10.09 -26.76
N ASP A 224 2.61 -9.44 -26.54
CA ASP A 224 2.34 -8.10 -27.08
C ASP A 224 2.84 -7.01 -26.14
N ILE A 225 2.82 -7.27 -24.82
CA ILE A 225 3.30 -6.37 -23.78
C ILE A 225 3.60 -7.16 -22.49
N ALA A 226 4.76 -6.92 -21.89
CA ALA A 226 5.13 -7.54 -20.63
C ALA A 226 4.62 -6.73 -19.43
N ILE A 227 4.25 -7.40 -18.33
CA ILE A 227 3.76 -6.77 -17.10
C ILE A 227 4.52 -7.34 -15.89
N SER A 228 4.85 -6.49 -14.92
CA SER A 228 5.42 -6.90 -13.65
C SER A 228 4.73 -6.22 -12.48
#